data_3963da19e1ff9955e4e88cbdf5181fd6
#
_entry.id   3963da19e1ff9955e4e88cbdf5181fd6
#
_cell.length_a   1.000
_cell.length_b   1.000
_cell.length_c   1.000
_cell.angle_alpha   90.00
_cell.angle_beta   90.00
_cell.angle_gamma   90.00
#
_symmetry.space_group_name_H-M   'P 1'
#
loop_
_entity.id
_entity.type
_entity.pdbx_description
1 polymer ?
#
loop_
_entity_poly.entity_id
_entity_poly.type
_entity_poly.pdbx_seq_one_letter_code
_entity_poly.pdbx_strand_id
1 'polypeptide(L)'
;MTPEEFRRAGHELIDWVADYRERVARAEFPVMARTTPGALRAALPSAPPQSPEEFAAIRRDLDELILPACTHWLDPRFHGYFPSNGLPAAVLGDLVSTGLGQLGLNWQSSPALTELEEVCLDWWRQMLGLSERWSGVIQDTASTATFVALVCARERASNHAATRGGLQSQASPLIVYVSSQAHSSVEKAALLAGFGRACMRSIETDADHAMKADALVAALEDDAAHGLKPCAVVATCGSTATTAMDPIARIAEAAKKAGAWLHVDAAMAGSGMIVPECRPLWQGVEAADSLVFNPHKWLGTGMECSAYYVRDPQHLVRVMSTNPSYLRTAHEGEVKNFRDWGIQLGRRFRALKLWFLIHEQGVRGLQARIRRDLEHAQWLKAQVDAAKDWERVAPVQLQTVCVRHLLPGRDPAAVDVHNLGIAQRVNASGVAYVTPAVLKGQQMIRVSIGAVATERQHVEQVWAALQQAARA
;
A
#
# COMPACT_ATOMS: atom_id res chain seq x y z
N MET A 1 -9.07 -35.76 3.96
CA MET A 1 -9.82 -35.30 2.78
C MET A 1 -9.24 -35.97 1.56
N THR A 2 -10.07 -36.76 0.84
CA THR A 2 -9.70 -37.41 -0.43
C THR A 2 -9.67 -36.36 -1.58
N PRO A 3 -9.08 -36.68 -2.75
CA PRO A 3 -9.16 -35.81 -3.91
C PRO A 3 -10.59 -35.45 -4.35
N GLU A 4 -11.55 -36.40 -4.22
CA GLU A 4 -12.95 -36.18 -4.54
C GLU A 4 -13.64 -35.25 -3.55
N GLU A 5 -13.38 -35.45 -2.27
CA GLU A 5 -13.87 -34.53 -1.22
C GLU A 5 -13.29 -33.12 -1.38
N PHE A 6 -12.00 -33.02 -1.68
CA PHE A 6 -11.34 -31.74 -1.96
C PHE A 6 -11.96 -31.02 -3.17
N ARG A 7 -12.22 -31.77 -4.26
CA ARG A 7 -12.84 -31.20 -5.45
C ARG A 7 -14.25 -30.68 -5.16
N ARG A 8 -15.06 -31.46 -4.47
CA ARG A 8 -16.45 -31.10 -4.10
C ARG A 8 -16.45 -29.84 -3.21
N ALA A 9 -15.67 -29.87 -2.14
CA ALA A 9 -15.55 -28.73 -1.21
C ALA A 9 -14.97 -27.48 -1.90
N GLY A 10 -14.02 -27.67 -2.80
CA GLY A 10 -13.45 -26.57 -3.59
C GLY A 10 -14.46 -25.90 -4.52
N HIS A 11 -15.28 -26.67 -5.24
CA HIS A 11 -16.36 -26.14 -6.05
C HIS A 11 -17.36 -25.34 -5.20
N GLU A 12 -17.80 -25.92 -4.07
CA GLU A 12 -18.71 -25.25 -3.14
C GLU A 12 -18.15 -23.92 -2.62
N LEU A 13 -16.84 -23.86 -2.29
CA LEU A 13 -16.21 -22.63 -1.83
C LEU A 13 -16.03 -21.60 -2.96
N ILE A 14 -15.77 -22.03 -4.19
CA ILE A 14 -15.70 -21.11 -5.34
C ILE A 14 -17.07 -20.49 -5.60
N ASP A 15 -18.13 -21.29 -5.60
CA ASP A 15 -19.49 -20.79 -5.74
C ASP A 15 -19.84 -19.82 -4.60
N TRP A 16 -19.51 -20.18 -3.36
CA TRP A 16 -19.73 -19.30 -2.21
C TRP A 16 -18.99 -17.96 -2.32
N VAL A 17 -17.73 -17.97 -2.78
CA VAL A 17 -16.97 -16.73 -2.97
C VAL A 17 -17.59 -15.87 -4.08
N ALA A 18 -18.05 -16.49 -5.17
CA ALA A 18 -18.72 -15.80 -6.27
C ALA A 18 -20.02 -15.14 -5.80
N ASP A 19 -20.87 -15.89 -5.09
CA ASP A 19 -22.13 -15.41 -4.53
C ASP A 19 -21.90 -14.27 -3.52
N TYR A 20 -20.92 -14.46 -2.61
CA TYR A 20 -20.54 -13.39 -1.67
C TYR A 20 -20.16 -12.11 -2.40
N ARG A 21 -19.32 -12.19 -3.42
CA ARG A 21 -18.87 -11.02 -4.19
C ARG A 21 -20.02 -10.34 -4.92
N GLU A 22 -20.95 -11.11 -5.49
CA GLU A 22 -22.15 -10.59 -6.14
C GLU A 22 -23.06 -9.86 -5.14
N ARG A 23 -23.31 -10.45 -3.98
CA ARG A 23 -24.10 -9.84 -2.91
C ARG A 23 -23.46 -8.55 -2.36
N VAL A 24 -22.14 -8.53 -2.18
CA VAL A 24 -21.41 -7.32 -1.77
C VAL A 24 -21.52 -6.23 -2.84
N ALA A 25 -21.35 -6.58 -4.13
CA ALA A 25 -21.49 -5.63 -5.24
C ALA A 25 -22.90 -5.03 -5.35
N ARG A 26 -23.93 -5.80 -4.95
CA ARG A 26 -25.32 -5.32 -4.84
C ARG A 26 -25.62 -4.56 -3.55
N ALA A 27 -24.60 -4.31 -2.71
CA ALA A 27 -24.74 -3.62 -1.43
C ALA A 27 -25.77 -4.29 -0.45
N GLU A 28 -25.86 -5.62 -0.47
CA GLU A 28 -26.77 -6.38 0.41
C GLU A 28 -26.31 -6.44 1.87
N PHE A 29 -25.06 -6.12 2.13
CA PHE A 29 -24.48 -6.06 3.48
C PHE A 29 -24.32 -4.63 3.96
N PRO A 30 -24.30 -4.39 5.29
CA PRO A 30 -23.78 -3.13 5.81
C PRO A 30 -22.28 -3.04 5.49
N VAL A 31 -21.79 -1.86 5.07
CA VAL A 31 -20.38 -1.71 4.70
C VAL A 31 -19.44 -2.11 5.85
N MET A 32 -19.80 -1.69 7.08
CA MET A 32 -19.05 -2.01 8.30
C MET A 32 -19.70 -3.15 9.05
N ALA A 33 -18.88 -4.01 9.65
CA ALA A 33 -19.34 -5.05 10.54
C ALA A 33 -20.15 -4.45 11.69
N ARG A 34 -21.30 -5.05 11.99
CA ARG A 34 -22.15 -4.70 13.14
C ARG A 34 -21.89 -5.66 14.30
N THR A 35 -20.65 -5.64 14.79
CA THR A 35 -20.22 -6.49 15.90
C THR A 35 -19.58 -5.65 17.00
N THR A 36 -19.56 -6.16 18.23
CA THR A 36 -18.88 -5.54 19.35
C THR A 36 -17.56 -6.26 19.65
N PRO A 37 -16.57 -5.57 20.26
CA PRO A 37 -15.32 -6.22 20.65
C PRO A 37 -15.56 -7.45 21.52
N GLY A 38 -15.01 -8.60 21.10
CA GLY A 38 -15.12 -9.87 21.80
C GLY A 38 -16.34 -10.74 21.43
N ALA A 39 -17.33 -10.24 20.71
CA ALA A 39 -18.53 -10.99 20.35
C ALA A 39 -18.21 -12.28 19.55
N LEU A 40 -17.43 -12.16 18.48
CA LEU A 40 -17.01 -13.35 17.70
C LEU A 40 -16.21 -14.34 18.57
N ARG A 41 -15.28 -13.84 19.39
CA ARG A 41 -14.49 -14.69 20.29
C ARG A 41 -15.36 -15.46 21.28
N ALA A 42 -16.43 -14.83 21.79
CA ALA A 42 -17.37 -15.46 22.72
C ALA A 42 -18.27 -16.50 22.02
N ALA A 43 -18.53 -16.34 20.73
CA ALA A 43 -19.32 -17.28 19.93
C ALA A 43 -18.53 -18.51 19.47
N LEU A 44 -17.19 -18.41 19.41
CA LEU A 44 -16.32 -19.52 19.02
C LEU A 44 -16.00 -20.43 20.21
N PRO A 45 -15.77 -21.75 19.98
CA PRO A 45 -15.34 -22.67 21.02
C PRO A 45 -14.09 -22.18 21.76
N SER A 46 -14.03 -22.37 23.07
CA SER A 46 -12.89 -21.99 23.91
C SER A 46 -11.67 -22.90 23.76
N ALA A 47 -11.85 -24.08 23.15
CA ALA A 47 -10.79 -25.07 22.91
C ALA A 47 -10.89 -25.58 21.46
N PRO A 48 -9.76 -26.03 20.86
CA PRO A 48 -9.78 -26.62 19.53
C PRO A 48 -10.57 -27.94 19.52
N PRO A 49 -11.21 -28.29 18.38
CA PRO A 49 -11.90 -29.56 18.24
C PRO A 49 -10.91 -30.72 18.45
N GLN A 50 -11.31 -31.69 19.27
CA GLN A 50 -10.48 -32.87 19.57
C GLN A 50 -10.58 -33.95 18.52
N SER A 51 -11.60 -33.89 17.68
CA SER A 51 -11.86 -34.82 16.55
C SER A 51 -12.10 -34.02 15.28
N PRO A 52 -11.86 -34.62 14.10
CA PRO A 52 -12.20 -33.97 12.86
C PRO A 52 -13.69 -33.63 12.78
N GLU A 53 -13.98 -32.46 12.21
CA GLU A 53 -15.35 -32.01 11.94
C GLU A 53 -15.67 -32.15 10.45
N GLU A 54 -16.95 -32.36 10.15
CA GLU A 54 -17.44 -32.38 8.77
C GLU A 54 -17.29 -31.01 8.11
N PHE A 55 -16.92 -31.00 6.83
CA PHE A 55 -16.75 -29.74 6.09
C PHE A 55 -17.98 -28.85 6.11
N ALA A 56 -19.19 -29.44 6.12
CA ALA A 56 -20.45 -28.71 6.24
C ALA A 56 -20.59 -27.91 7.54
N ALA A 57 -20.00 -28.37 8.65
CA ALA A 57 -19.97 -27.61 9.89
C ALA A 57 -19.06 -26.38 9.79
N ILE A 58 -17.86 -26.56 9.25
CA ILE A 58 -16.91 -25.46 8.99
C ILE A 58 -17.55 -24.41 8.06
N ARG A 59 -18.26 -24.89 7.03
CA ARG A 59 -18.92 -24.02 6.06
C ARG A 59 -20.08 -23.22 6.68
N ARG A 60 -20.85 -23.85 7.57
CA ARG A 60 -21.91 -23.17 8.34
C ARG A 60 -21.33 -22.08 9.25
N ASP A 61 -20.26 -22.37 9.99
CA ASP A 61 -19.61 -21.40 10.89
C ASP A 61 -19.05 -20.20 10.13
N LEU A 62 -18.60 -20.39 8.88
CA LEU A 62 -18.19 -19.30 7.99
C LEU A 62 -19.36 -18.35 7.70
N ASP A 63 -20.58 -18.86 7.47
CA ASP A 63 -21.76 -18.04 7.19
C ASP A 63 -22.35 -17.40 8.46
N GLU A 64 -22.43 -18.17 9.53
CA GLU A 64 -23.19 -17.77 10.73
C GLU A 64 -22.36 -16.97 11.72
N LEU A 65 -21.02 -17.19 11.76
CA LEU A 65 -20.13 -16.57 12.74
C LEU A 65 -19.13 -15.61 12.10
N ILE A 66 -18.42 -16.05 11.05
CA ILE A 66 -17.29 -15.28 10.51
C ILE A 66 -17.77 -14.16 9.61
N LEU A 67 -18.61 -14.44 8.62
CA LEU A 67 -19.06 -13.47 7.63
C LEU A 67 -19.81 -12.26 8.27
N PRO A 68 -20.69 -12.44 9.24
CA PRO A 68 -21.36 -11.30 9.91
C PRO A 68 -20.42 -10.37 10.69
N ALA A 69 -19.25 -10.87 11.08
CA ALA A 69 -18.21 -10.09 11.78
C ALA A 69 -17.21 -9.42 10.80
N CYS A 70 -17.35 -9.62 9.49
CA CYS A 70 -16.48 -9.02 8.50
C CYS A 70 -16.91 -7.60 8.13
N THR A 71 -15.93 -6.69 8.01
CA THR A 71 -16.10 -5.44 7.27
C THR A 71 -15.89 -5.71 5.79
N HIS A 72 -16.83 -5.27 4.94
CA HIS A 72 -16.85 -5.62 3.54
C HIS A 72 -16.02 -4.63 2.69
N TRP A 73 -14.70 -4.84 2.65
CA TRP A 73 -13.77 -4.01 1.87
C TRP A 73 -14.04 -4.02 0.36
N LEU A 74 -14.75 -5.03 -0.14
CA LEU A 74 -15.18 -5.13 -1.53
C LEU A 74 -16.45 -4.34 -1.83
N ASP A 75 -17.14 -3.82 -0.80
CA ASP A 75 -18.38 -3.05 -0.99
C ASP A 75 -18.09 -1.79 -1.82
N PRO A 76 -18.87 -1.51 -2.87
CA PRO A 76 -18.65 -0.33 -3.72
C PRO A 76 -18.78 1.00 -2.98
N ARG A 77 -19.36 1.00 -1.79
CA ARG A 77 -19.53 2.16 -0.90
C ARG A 77 -18.44 2.25 0.17
N PHE A 78 -17.43 1.36 0.14
CA PHE A 78 -16.28 1.43 1.03
C PHE A 78 -15.28 2.45 0.50
N HIS A 79 -15.35 3.68 1.02
CA HIS A 79 -14.48 4.80 0.66
C HIS A 79 -13.44 5.13 1.73
N GLY A 80 -13.20 4.21 2.65
CA GLY A 80 -12.20 4.37 3.72
C GLY A 80 -10.79 3.94 3.29
N TYR A 81 -9.80 4.40 4.04
CA TYR A 81 -8.39 4.03 3.85
C TYR A 81 -7.91 4.18 2.39
N PHE A 82 -7.33 3.11 1.82
CA PHE A 82 -7.12 2.93 0.40
C PHE A 82 -7.70 1.59 -0.05
N PRO A 83 -8.18 1.47 -1.30
CA PRO A 83 -8.73 0.21 -1.79
C PRO A 83 -7.68 -0.90 -1.67
N SER A 84 -8.12 -2.08 -1.25
CA SER A 84 -7.28 -3.28 -1.12
C SER A 84 -8.09 -4.49 -1.53
N ASN A 85 -8.48 -4.51 -2.81
CA ASN A 85 -9.39 -5.51 -3.37
C ASN A 85 -8.67 -6.41 -4.38
N GLY A 86 -8.89 -7.72 -4.31
CA GLY A 86 -8.48 -8.66 -5.35
C GLY A 86 -9.57 -8.80 -6.43
N LEU A 87 -9.19 -8.68 -7.71
CA LEU A 87 -10.04 -9.12 -8.82
C LEU A 87 -10.18 -10.64 -8.83
N PRO A 88 -11.27 -11.23 -9.40
CA PRO A 88 -11.48 -12.67 -9.40
C PRO A 88 -10.30 -13.47 -9.93
N ALA A 89 -9.67 -13.02 -11.02
CA ALA A 89 -8.49 -13.66 -11.57
C ALA A 89 -7.32 -13.73 -10.58
N ALA A 90 -7.11 -12.68 -9.79
CA ALA A 90 -6.06 -12.69 -8.76
C ALA A 90 -6.37 -13.67 -7.62
N VAL A 91 -7.65 -13.83 -7.25
CA VAL A 91 -8.09 -14.85 -6.28
C VAL A 91 -7.78 -16.25 -6.78
N LEU A 92 -8.08 -16.54 -8.05
CA LEU A 92 -7.74 -17.83 -8.68
C LEU A 92 -6.23 -18.06 -8.75
N GLY A 93 -5.44 -17.01 -9.03
CA GLY A 93 -3.99 -17.09 -9.00
C GLY A 93 -3.43 -17.43 -7.60
N ASP A 94 -4.02 -16.89 -6.54
CA ASP A 94 -3.65 -17.24 -5.15
C ASP A 94 -4.08 -18.66 -4.77
N LEU A 95 -5.24 -19.13 -5.24
CA LEU A 95 -5.68 -20.52 -5.07
C LEU A 95 -4.67 -21.49 -5.69
N VAL A 96 -4.26 -21.24 -6.95
CA VAL A 96 -3.28 -22.06 -7.65
C VAL A 96 -1.91 -21.99 -6.95
N SER A 97 -1.48 -20.79 -6.53
CA SER A 97 -0.23 -20.60 -5.78
C SER A 97 -0.16 -21.46 -4.53
N THR A 98 -1.27 -21.51 -3.78
CA THR A 98 -1.37 -22.34 -2.56
C THR A 98 -1.46 -23.83 -2.91
N GLY A 99 -2.22 -24.17 -3.95
CA GLY A 99 -2.41 -25.56 -4.39
C GLY A 99 -1.14 -26.23 -4.93
N LEU A 100 -0.25 -25.46 -5.57
CA LEU A 100 1.04 -25.96 -6.07
C LEU A 100 2.06 -26.21 -4.95
N GLY A 101 1.89 -25.60 -3.78
CA GLY A 101 2.79 -25.81 -2.64
C GLY A 101 4.24 -25.36 -2.89
N GLN A 102 4.49 -24.44 -3.82
CA GLN A 102 5.84 -24.00 -4.15
C GLN A 102 6.40 -23.08 -3.05
N LEU A 103 7.66 -23.31 -2.72
CA LEU A 103 8.41 -22.51 -1.76
C LEU A 103 9.61 -21.84 -2.45
N GLY A 104 9.53 -20.52 -2.63
CA GLY A 104 10.53 -19.74 -3.33
C GLY A 104 11.76 -19.44 -2.50
N LEU A 105 12.62 -20.44 -2.28
CA LEU A 105 13.91 -20.24 -1.62
C LEU A 105 14.96 -19.75 -2.61
N ASN A 106 15.12 -20.49 -3.69
CA ASN A 106 16.08 -20.24 -4.76
C ASN A 106 15.52 -20.73 -6.09
N TRP A 107 16.19 -20.41 -7.18
CA TRP A 107 15.78 -20.83 -8.52
C TRP A 107 15.67 -22.35 -8.63
N GLN A 108 16.64 -23.09 -8.13
CA GLN A 108 16.68 -24.57 -8.25
C GLN A 108 15.47 -25.26 -7.61
N SER A 109 14.99 -24.75 -6.47
CA SER A 109 13.80 -25.30 -5.77
C SER A 109 12.48 -24.81 -6.35
N SER A 110 12.48 -23.71 -7.09
CA SER A 110 11.26 -23.09 -7.62
C SER A 110 11.56 -22.25 -8.87
N PRO A 111 11.99 -22.88 -10.00
CA PRO A 111 12.37 -22.13 -11.20
C PRO A 111 11.21 -21.34 -11.77
N ALA A 112 10.02 -21.95 -11.91
CA ALA A 112 8.83 -21.28 -12.41
C ALA A 112 8.40 -20.08 -11.55
N LEU A 113 8.52 -20.19 -10.22
CA LEU A 113 8.23 -19.08 -9.30
C LEU A 113 9.18 -17.92 -9.56
N THR A 114 10.47 -18.20 -9.65
CA THR A 114 11.50 -17.19 -9.82
C THR A 114 11.36 -16.48 -11.17
N GLU A 115 11.29 -17.24 -12.26
CA GLU A 115 11.25 -16.66 -13.62
C GLU A 115 9.93 -15.93 -13.88
N LEU A 116 8.80 -16.46 -13.42
CA LEU A 116 7.53 -15.76 -13.57
C LEU A 116 7.48 -14.45 -12.76
N GLU A 117 8.12 -14.40 -11.59
CA GLU A 117 8.25 -13.15 -10.83
C GLU A 117 9.08 -12.12 -11.60
N GLU A 118 10.20 -12.54 -12.22
CA GLU A 118 11.02 -11.66 -13.06
C GLU A 118 10.22 -11.09 -14.24
N VAL A 119 9.52 -11.96 -14.96
CA VAL A 119 8.69 -11.56 -16.11
C VAL A 119 7.58 -10.61 -15.70
N CYS A 120 6.83 -10.91 -14.64
CA CYS A 120 5.75 -10.04 -14.15
C CYS A 120 6.28 -8.67 -13.71
N LEU A 121 7.42 -8.64 -13.02
CA LEU A 121 8.04 -7.38 -12.59
C LEU A 121 8.58 -6.57 -13.79
N ASP A 122 9.10 -7.22 -14.82
CA ASP A 122 9.53 -6.52 -16.03
C ASP A 122 8.33 -5.95 -16.80
N TRP A 123 7.23 -6.68 -16.93
CA TRP A 123 5.99 -6.16 -17.51
C TRP A 123 5.47 -4.95 -16.73
N TRP A 124 5.54 -5.01 -15.40
CA TRP A 124 5.16 -3.87 -14.56
C TRP A 124 6.04 -2.65 -14.78
N ARG A 125 7.34 -2.84 -14.80
CA ARG A 125 8.33 -1.80 -15.13
C ARG A 125 7.95 -1.09 -16.43
N GLN A 126 7.64 -1.88 -17.48
CA GLN A 126 7.19 -1.35 -18.77
C GLN A 126 5.88 -0.60 -18.65
N MET A 127 4.88 -1.15 -17.98
CA MET A 127 3.58 -0.49 -17.77
C MET A 127 3.72 0.83 -17.01
N LEU A 128 4.65 0.94 -16.08
CA LEU A 128 4.95 2.17 -15.33
C LEU A 128 5.77 3.17 -16.14
N GLY A 129 6.34 2.78 -17.28
CA GLY A 129 7.21 3.61 -18.09
C GLY A 129 8.61 3.81 -17.47
N LEU A 130 9.05 2.91 -16.61
CA LEU A 130 10.37 2.92 -16.00
C LEU A 130 11.43 2.34 -16.94
N SER A 131 12.66 2.88 -16.87
CA SER A 131 13.80 2.42 -17.69
C SER A 131 14.25 1.01 -17.30
N GLU A 132 15.07 0.38 -18.17
CA GLU A 132 15.65 -0.94 -17.92
C GLU A 132 16.65 -1.01 -16.75
N ARG A 133 16.98 0.14 -16.15
CA ARG A 133 17.87 0.21 -14.99
C ARG A 133 17.23 -0.30 -13.70
N TRP A 134 15.91 -0.49 -13.69
CA TRP A 134 15.16 -0.94 -12.52
C TRP A 134 15.05 -2.45 -12.49
N SER A 135 15.47 -3.04 -11.37
CA SER A 135 15.28 -4.46 -11.07
C SER A 135 14.32 -4.61 -9.90
N GLY A 136 13.34 -5.49 -10.03
CA GLY A 136 12.27 -5.64 -9.03
C GLY A 136 12.31 -6.96 -8.27
N VAL A 137 11.62 -6.96 -7.13
CA VAL A 137 11.26 -8.12 -6.31
C VAL A 137 9.87 -7.91 -5.68
N ILE A 138 9.09 -8.96 -5.53
CA ILE A 138 7.81 -8.88 -4.83
C ILE A 138 8.02 -9.09 -3.33
N GLN A 139 7.79 -8.05 -2.55
CA GLN A 139 7.72 -8.09 -1.09
C GLN A 139 6.26 -8.33 -0.63
N ASP A 140 6.06 -8.59 0.67
CA ASP A 140 4.72 -8.68 1.25
C ASP A 140 4.02 -7.30 1.25
N THR A 141 4.65 -6.30 1.86
CA THR A 141 4.10 -4.95 2.00
C THR A 141 5.13 -3.87 1.69
N ALA A 142 4.68 -2.64 1.44
CA ALA A 142 5.55 -1.48 1.35
C ALA A 142 6.31 -1.21 2.65
N SER A 143 5.78 -1.62 3.80
CA SER A 143 6.50 -1.49 5.08
C SER A 143 7.80 -2.30 5.09
N THR A 144 7.75 -3.55 4.60
CA THR A 144 8.94 -4.40 4.45
C THR A 144 9.88 -3.83 3.39
N ALA A 145 9.35 -3.37 2.25
CA ALA A 145 10.16 -2.77 1.19
C ALA A 145 10.90 -1.50 1.67
N THR A 146 10.21 -0.61 2.38
CA THR A 146 10.82 0.59 2.98
C THR A 146 11.88 0.23 4.03
N PHE A 147 11.62 -0.80 4.85
CA PHE A 147 12.63 -1.30 5.79
C PHE A 147 13.88 -1.77 5.06
N VAL A 148 13.74 -2.59 4.02
CA VAL A 148 14.85 -3.08 3.18
C VAL A 148 15.59 -1.90 2.54
N ALA A 149 14.87 -0.89 2.01
CA ALA A 149 15.46 0.31 1.43
C ALA A 149 16.31 1.09 2.44
N LEU A 150 15.81 1.27 3.67
CA LEU A 150 16.54 1.96 4.74
C LEU A 150 17.74 1.18 5.25
N VAL A 151 17.67 -0.15 5.29
CA VAL A 151 18.84 -1.00 5.58
C VAL A 151 19.88 -0.86 4.47
N CYS A 152 19.50 -0.89 3.19
CA CYS A 152 20.40 -0.65 2.07
C CYS A 152 21.04 0.75 2.13
N ALA A 153 20.25 1.77 2.44
CA ALA A 153 20.74 3.15 2.63
C ALA A 153 21.78 3.21 3.76
N ARG A 154 21.47 2.58 4.89
CA ARG A 154 22.36 2.49 6.06
C ARG A 154 23.69 1.84 5.71
N GLU A 155 23.66 0.70 5.03
CA GLU A 155 24.88 -0.04 4.68
C GLU A 155 25.71 0.74 3.64
N ARG A 156 25.09 1.44 2.68
CA ARG A 156 25.80 2.34 1.76
C ARG A 156 26.45 3.51 2.51
N ALA A 157 25.68 4.19 3.36
CA ALA A 157 26.17 5.33 4.12
C ALA A 157 27.27 4.97 5.14
N SER A 158 27.21 3.79 5.75
CA SER A 158 28.17 3.31 6.74
C SER A 158 29.33 2.50 6.14
N ASN A 159 29.42 2.40 4.83
CA ASN A 159 30.39 1.52 4.13
C ASN A 159 30.33 0.08 4.65
N HIS A 160 29.11 -0.49 4.67
CA HIS A 160 28.81 -1.86 5.10
C HIS A 160 29.23 -2.15 6.57
N ALA A 161 28.78 -1.30 7.49
CA ALA A 161 29.09 -1.43 8.92
C ALA A 161 28.58 -2.75 9.55
N ALA A 162 27.53 -3.37 8.99
CA ALA A 162 27.02 -4.66 9.46
C ALA A 162 28.07 -5.78 9.43
N THR A 163 29.08 -5.70 8.55
CA THR A 163 30.20 -6.65 8.49
C THR A 163 31.27 -6.42 9.57
N ARG A 164 31.12 -5.36 10.38
CA ARG A 164 32.08 -4.98 11.45
C ARG A 164 31.35 -4.80 12.78
N GLY A 165 31.20 -3.58 13.25
CA GLY A 165 30.58 -3.27 14.55
C GLY A 165 29.13 -2.75 14.46
N GLY A 166 28.52 -2.79 13.27
CA GLY A 166 27.18 -2.22 13.05
C GLY A 166 27.12 -0.71 13.25
N LEU A 167 25.93 -0.17 13.53
CA LEU A 167 25.74 1.26 13.78
C LEU A 167 26.54 1.78 15.00
N GLN A 168 26.76 0.93 15.99
CA GLN A 168 27.53 1.29 17.20
C GLN A 168 29.00 1.66 16.89
N SER A 169 29.51 1.24 15.73
CA SER A 169 30.88 1.58 15.29
C SER A 169 30.96 2.86 14.46
N GLN A 170 29.85 3.57 14.24
CA GLN A 170 29.86 4.79 13.45
C GLN A 170 30.28 6.01 14.30
N ALA A 171 31.20 6.81 13.76
CA ALA A 171 31.65 8.03 14.42
C ALA A 171 30.59 9.16 14.39
N SER A 172 29.74 9.18 13.35
CA SER A 172 28.68 10.17 13.18
C SER A 172 27.32 9.51 13.03
N PRO A 173 26.27 10.05 13.67
CA PRO A 173 24.90 9.57 13.46
C PRO A 173 24.48 9.66 12.01
N LEU A 174 23.77 8.62 11.54
CA LEU A 174 23.16 8.58 10.22
C LEU A 174 21.74 9.13 10.29
N ILE A 175 21.40 10.08 9.41
CA ILE A 175 20.13 10.80 9.44
C ILE A 175 19.20 10.39 8.30
N VAL A 176 17.91 10.20 8.64
CA VAL A 176 16.83 9.90 7.71
C VAL A 176 15.88 11.11 7.62
N TYR A 177 15.59 11.57 6.41
CA TYR A 177 14.72 12.70 6.13
C TYR A 177 13.41 12.20 5.53
N VAL A 178 12.28 12.64 6.09
CA VAL A 178 10.94 12.18 5.68
C VAL A 178 9.98 13.36 5.62
N SER A 179 8.96 13.31 4.77
CA SER A 179 7.86 14.28 4.80
C SER A 179 7.10 14.18 6.13
N SER A 180 6.64 15.31 6.66
CA SER A 180 5.68 15.32 7.79
C SER A 180 4.36 14.63 7.45
N GLN A 181 4.10 14.33 6.18
CA GLN A 181 2.95 13.55 5.68
C GLN A 181 3.33 12.11 5.30
N ALA A 182 4.55 11.65 5.58
CA ALA A 182 4.96 10.28 5.32
C ALA A 182 4.11 9.28 6.13
N HIS A 183 3.92 8.11 5.58
CA HIS A 183 3.22 7.03 6.28
C HIS A 183 4.01 6.56 7.50
N SER A 184 3.32 6.22 8.59
CA SER A 184 3.94 5.77 9.86
C SER A 184 4.86 4.55 9.73
N SER A 185 4.72 3.78 8.64
CA SER A 185 5.63 2.66 8.35
C SER A 185 7.07 3.11 8.11
N VAL A 186 7.30 4.35 7.66
CA VAL A 186 8.64 4.90 7.44
C VAL A 186 9.36 5.10 8.78
N GLU A 187 8.70 5.72 9.77
CA GLU A 187 9.24 5.84 11.12
C GLU A 187 9.51 4.45 11.73
N LYS A 188 8.53 3.55 11.63
CA LYS A 188 8.68 2.18 12.14
C LYS A 188 9.84 1.45 11.47
N ALA A 189 9.99 1.57 10.14
CA ALA A 189 11.09 0.98 9.40
C ALA A 189 12.45 1.56 9.82
N ALA A 190 12.54 2.87 10.02
CA ALA A 190 13.76 3.52 10.49
C ALA A 190 14.16 3.04 11.90
N LEU A 191 13.21 2.96 12.83
CA LEU A 191 13.46 2.45 14.17
C LEU A 191 13.93 0.99 14.14
N LEU A 192 13.29 0.14 13.35
CA LEU A 192 13.68 -1.27 13.18
C LEU A 192 15.05 -1.42 12.50
N ALA A 193 15.39 -0.52 11.57
CA ALA A 193 16.71 -0.48 10.93
C ALA A 193 17.82 0.04 11.87
N GLY A 194 17.48 0.42 13.09
CA GLY A 194 18.41 0.85 14.12
C GLY A 194 18.66 2.36 14.18
N PHE A 195 17.95 3.16 13.39
CA PHE A 195 17.98 4.62 13.55
C PHE A 195 17.18 5.03 14.79
N GLY A 196 17.71 5.89 15.63
CA GLY A 196 16.95 6.48 16.74
C GLY A 196 16.00 7.57 16.24
N ARG A 197 14.92 7.88 17.00
CA ARG A 197 14.01 9.00 16.66
C ARG A 197 14.76 10.34 16.49
N ALA A 198 15.77 10.58 17.29
CA ALA A 198 16.62 11.78 17.18
C ALA A 198 17.38 11.86 15.84
N CYS A 199 17.52 10.75 15.12
CA CYS A 199 18.14 10.67 13.79
C CYS A 199 17.13 10.79 12.65
N MET A 200 15.89 11.14 12.93
CA MET A 200 14.87 11.39 11.91
C MET A 200 14.54 12.89 11.82
N ARG A 201 14.47 13.40 10.61
CA ARG A 201 14.06 14.78 10.31
C ARG A 201 12.72 14.77 9.62
N SER A 202 11.72 15.34 10.27
CA SER A 202 10.40 15.58 9.67
C SER A 202 10.44 16.89 8.90
N ILE A 203 10.40 16.80 7.58
CA ILE A 203 10.43 17.97 6.69
C ILE A 203 9.01 18.49 6.50
N GLU A 204 8.85 19.79 6.65
CA GLU A 204 7.57 20.46 6.49
C GLU A 204 7.03 20.37 5.06
N THR A 205 5.70 20.52 4.94
CA THR A 205 5.00 20.50 3.65
C THR A 205 4.48 21.88 3.27
N ASP A 206 4.29 22.09 1.97
CA ASP A 206 3.69 23.28 1.38
C ASP A 206 2.15 23.34 1.57
N ALA A 207 1.50 24.23 0.82
CA ALA A 207 0.03 24.37 0.82
C ALA A 207 -0.67 23.15 0.25
N ASP A 208 -0.06 22.47 -0.71
CA ASP A 208 -0.56 21.25 -1.35
C ASP A 208 -0.19 19.95 -0.59
N HIS A 209 0.40 20.11 0.61
CA HIS A 209 0.83 19.04 1.50
C HIS A 209 1.98 18.18 0.96
N ALA A 210 2.69 18.66 -0.05
CA ALA A 210 3.91 18.05 -0.58
C ALA A 210 5.15 18.53 0.20
N MET A 211 6.18 17.69 0.30
CA MET A 211 7.44 18.04 0.95
C MET A 211 8.04 19.32 0.34
N LYS A 212 8.38 20.30 1.14
CA LYS A 212 9.13 21.48 0.70
C LYS A 212 10.58 21.10 0.41
N ALA A 213 10.94 21.07 -0.87
CA ALA A 213 12.32 20.72 -1.27
C ALA A 213 13.37 21.70 -0.70
N ASP A 214 13.04 22.98 -0.55
CA ASP A 214 13.97 23.96 0.04
C ASP A 214 14.20 23.70 1.54
N ALA A 215 13.16 23.28 2.27
CA ALA A 215 13.30 22.88 3.67
C ALA A 215 14.15 21.60 3.81
N LEU A 216 14.02 20.66 2.87
CA LEU A 216 14.89 19.48 2.82
C LEU A 216 16.35 19.89 2.59
N VAL A 217 16.62 20.78 1.63
CA VAL A 217 17.97 21.27 1.35
C VAL A 217 18.57 21.91 2.61
N ALA A 218 17.83 22.82 3.26
CA ALA A 218 18.28 23.46 4.49
C ALA A 218 18.60 22.45 5.60
N ALA A 219 17.75 21.46 5.80
CA ALA A 219 17.98 20.41 6.81
C ALA A 219 19.21 19.54 6.50
N LEU A 220 19.43 19.19 5.22
CA LEU A 220 20.62 18.44 4.79
C LEU A 220 21.91 19.23 5.00
N GLU A 221 21.91 20.52 4.71
CA GLU A 221 23.07 21.41 4.87
C GLU A 221 23.36 21.69 6.36
N ASP A 222 22.32 21.89 7.17
CA ASP A 222 22.45 22.09 8.62
C ASP A 222 23.03 20.87 9.31
N ASP A 223 22.47 19.68 9.08
CA ASP A 223 22.98 18.43 9.64
C ASP A 223 24.44 18.16 9.21
N ALA A 224 24.79 18.42 7.95
CA ALA A 224 26.17 18.26 7.47
C ALA A 224 27.14 19.25 8.16
N ALA A 225 26.73 20.50 8.39
CA ALA A 225 27.51 21.50 9.10
C ALA A 225 27.77 21.10 10.57
N HIS A 226 26.85 20.37 11.19
CA HIS A 226 27.00 19.83 12.54
C HIS A 226 27.68 18.43 12.59
N GLY A 227 28.25 17.95 11.50
CA GLY A 227 28.97 16.68 11.45
C GLY A 227 28.06 15.44 11.45
N LEU A 228 26.77 15.60 11.25
CA LEU A 228 25.82 14.52 11.07
C LEU A 228 25.85 14.04 9.62
N LYS A 229 25.59 12.75 9.38
CA LYS A 229 25.71 12.18 8.05
C LYS A 229 24.34 11.91 7.41
N PRO A 230 23.94 12.62 6.34
CA PRO A 230 22.76 12.27 5.56
C PRO A 230 22.84 10.83 5.06
N CYS A 231 21.81 10.03 5.33
CA CYS A 231 21.75 8.61 4.99
C CYS A 231 20.67 8.31 3.98
N ALA A 232 19.44 8.71 4.26
CA ALA A 232 18.30 8.45 3.39
C ALA A 232 17.32 9.61 3.37
N VAL A 233 16.72 9.84 2.20
CA VAL A 233 15.53 10.67 2.01
C VAL A 233 14.41 9.76 1.54
N VAL A 234 13.24 9.84 2.19
CA VAL A 234 12.04 9.12 1.76
C VAL A 234 11.05 10.14 1.21
N ALA A 235 10.90 10.14 -0.12
CA ALA A 235 9.88 10.94 -0.80
C ALA A 235 8.59 10.15 -0.91
N THR A 236 7.46 10.81 -0.68
CA THR A 236 6.13 10.18 -0.72
C THR A 236 5.41 10.57 -2.02
N CYS A 237 5.02 9.59 -2.81
CA CYS A 237 4.19 9.76 -3.99
C CYS A 237 2.79 9.22 -3.67
N GLY A 238 1.85 10.14 -3.38
CA GLY A 238 0.52 9.82 -2.89
C GLY A 238 0.44 9.58 -1.38
N SER A 239 0.61 10.65 -0.59
CA SER A 239 0.55 10.58 0.86
C SER A 239 -0.77 9.97 1.37
N THR A 240 -0.72 9.31 2.52
CA THR A 240 -1.89 8.59 3.05
C THR A 240 -3.06 9.51 3.38
N ALA A 241 -2.78 10.72 3.86
CA ALA A 241 -3.84 11.65 4.24
C ALA A 241 -4.53 12.27 3.01
N THR A 242 -3.77 12.77 2.05
CA THR A 242 -4.27 13.66 0.99
C THR A 242 -3.95 13.23 -0.43
N THR A 243 -3.18 12.15 -0.62
CA THR A 243 -2.57 11.78 -1.91
C THR A 243 -1.63 12.84 -2.48
N ALA A 244 -1.04 13.70 -1.64
CA ALA A 244 -0.05 14.68 -2.07
C ALA A 244 1.18 14.02 -2.69
N MET A 245 1.77 14.70 -3.67
CA MET A 245 2.92 14.24 -4.44
C MET A 245 4.14 15.09 -4.11
N ASP A 246 5.14 14.50 -3.51
CA ASP A 246 6.41 15.17 -3.26
C ASP A 246 7.13 15.51 -4.57
N PRO A 247 7.85 16.65 -4.68
CA PRO A 247 8.54 17.06 -5.90
C PRO A 247 9.82 16.23 -6.11
N ILE A 248 9.68 14.98 -6.57
CA ILE A 248 10.73 13.96 -6.60
C ILE A 248 11.99 14.46 -7.33
N ALA A 249 11.85 15.20 -8.44
CA ALA A 249 13.00 15.69 -9.19
C ALA A 249 13.90 16.60 -8.33
N ARG A 250 13.32 17.56 -7.60
CA ARG A 250 14.07 18.47 -6.71
C ARG A 250 14.65 17.73 -5.50
N ILE A 251 13.88 16.80 -4.93
CA ILE A 251 14.34 15.95 -3.82
C ILE A 251 15.52 15.08 -4.26
N ALA A 252 15.46 14.51 -5.48
CA ALA A 252 16.54 13.71 -6.02
C ALA A 252 17.85 14.50 -6.19
N GLU A 253 17.76 15.74 -6.66
CA GLU A 253 18.92 16.63 -6.76
C GLU A 253 19.56 16.89 -5.38
N ALA A 254 18.71 17.19 -4.37
CA ALA A 254 19.16 17.44 -3.00
C ALA A 254 19.80 16.17 -2.38
N ALA A 255 19.13 15.02 -2.49
CA ALA A 255 19.63 13.76 -1.97
C ALA A 255 20.95 13.35 -2.64
N LYS A 256 21.06 13.51 -3.97
CA LYS A 256 22.29 13.24 -4.72
C LYS A 256 23.45 14.13 -4.26
N LYS A 257 23.21 15.45 -4.10
CA LYS A 257 24.23 16.42 -3.62
C LYS A 257 24.73 16.02 -2.22
N ALA A 258 23.83 15.55 -1.35
CA ALA A 258 24.17 15.13 0.01
C ALA A 258 24.71 13.68 0.10
N GLY A 259 24.75 12.92 -1.01
CA GLY A 259 25.14 11.50 -1.01
C GLY A 259 24.15 10.58 -0.30
N ALA A 260 22.93 11.04 -0.06
CA ALA A 260 21.88 10.27 0.59
C ALA A 260 21.16 9.34 -0.39
N TRP A 261 20.68 8.20 0.11
CA TRP A 261 19.79 7.30 -0.62
C TRP A 261 18.42 7.94 -0.81
N LEU A 262 17.88 7.91 -2.02
CA LEU A 262 16.50 8.30 -2.26
C LEU A 262 15.61 7.08 -2.41
N HIS A 263 14.68 6.91 -1.49
CA HIS A 263 13.57 5.95 -1.58
C HIS A 263 12.27 6.67 -1.91
N VAL A 264 11.53 6.17 -2.91
CA VAL A 264 10.20 6.70 -3.25
C VAL A 264 9.13 5.74 -2.76
N ASP A 265 8.36 6.16 -1.76
CA ASP A 265 7.15 5.46 -1.30
C ASP A 265 5.96 5.91 -2.16
N ALA A 266 5.61 5.08 -3.13
CA ALA A 266 4.44 5.24 -3.99
C ALA A 266 3.41 4.14 -3.71
N ALA A 267 3.28 3.69 -2.46
CA ALA A 267 2.52 2.51 -2.06
C ALA A 267 1.11 2.43 -2.67
N MET A 268 0.40 3.54 -2.77
CA MET A 268 -0.91 3.59 -3.42
C MET A 268 -0.81 4.17 -4.84
N ALA A 269 -0.19 5.32 -4.98
CA ALA A 269 -0.17 6.09 -6.21
C ALA A 269 0.59 5.42 -7.36
N GLY A 270 1.58 4.58 -7.05
CA GLY A 270 2.35 3.87 -8.08
C GLY A 270 1.49 3.03 -9.02
N SER A 271 0.37 2.46 -8.54
CA SER A 271 -0.60 1.78 -9.42
C SER A 271 -1.24 2.73 -10.45
N GLY A 272 -1.41 4.01 -10.10
CA GLY A 272 -1.92 5.03 -11.01
C GLY A 272 -0.98 5.35 -12.17
N MET A 273 0.32 5.10 -11.99
CA MET A 273 1.34 5.44 -12.99
C MET A 273 1.36 4.49 -14.19
N ILE A 274 0.59 3.40 -14.19
CA ILE A 274 0.34 2.61 -15.41
C ILE A 274 -0.48 3.43 -16.43
N VAL A 275 -1.20 4.47 -15.99
CA VAL A 275 -1.94 5.42 -16.81
C VAL A 275 -0.97 6.52 -17.25
N PRO A 276 -0.66 6.66 -18.55
CA PRO A 276 0.38 7.59 -19.01
C PRO A 276 0.17 9.03 -18.58
N GLU A 277 -1.07 9.49 -18.52
CA GLU A 277 -1.43 10.84 -18.09
C GLU A 277 -1.15 11.14 -16.60
N CYS A 278 -0.94 10.11 -15.76
CA CYS A 278 -0.56 10.28 -14.36
C CYS A 278 0.97 10.36 -14.17
N ARG A 279 1.77 9.92 -15.13
CA ARG A 279 3.24 9.84 -15.00
C ARG A 279 3.94 11.18 -14.71
N PRO A 280 3.46 12.33 -15.18
CA PRO A 280 4.04 13.62 -14.76
C PRO A 280 4.05 13.84 -13.26
N LEU A 281 3.16 13.19 -12.49
CA LEU A 281 3.07 13.31 -11.02
C LEU A 281 4.29 12.72 -10.28
N TRP A 282 5.08 11.85 -10.91
CA TRP A 282 6.30 11.32 -10.32
C TRP A 282 7.56 11.63 -11.15
N GLN A 283 7.53 12.77 -11.85
CA GLN A 283 8.69 13.24 -12.59
C GLN A 283 9.94 13.26 -11.70
N GLY A 284 11.04 12.67 -12.18
CA GLY A 284 12.28 12.53 -11.43
C GLY A 284 12.48 11.16 -10.75
N VAL A 285 11.50 10.26 -10.80
CA VAL A 285 11.59 8.93 -10.18
C VAL A 285 12.80 8.13 -10.67
N GLU A 286 13.22 8.33 -11.90
CA GLU A 286 14.40 7.68 -12.50
C GLU A 286 15.72 8.04 -11.79
N ALA A 287 15.75 9.08 -10.97
CA ALA A 287 16.91 9.45 -10.18
C ALA A 287 16.93 8.82 -8.77
N ALA A 288 15.83 8.17 -8.36
CA ALA A 288 15.78 7.48 -7.08
C ALA A 288 16.62 6.20 -7.06
N ASP A 289 17.05 5.78 -5.88
CA ASP A 289 17.79 4.52 -5.67
C ASP A 289 16.83 3.33 -5.52
N SER A 290 15.65 3.57 -4.96
CA SER A 290 14.61 2.55 -4.79
C SER A 290 13.20 3.15 -4.84
N LEU A 291 12.25 2.30 -5.23
CA LEU A 291 10.84 2.63 -5.40
C LEU A 291 9.98 1.47 -4.89
N VAL A 292 8.90 1.77 -4.19
CA VAL A 292 7.88 0.78 -3.82
C VAL A 292 6.49 1.23 -4.21
N PHE A 293 5.69 0.28 -4.68
CA PHE A 293 4.24 0.44 -4.79
C PHE A 293 3.52 -0.87 -4.50
N ASN A 294 2.24 -0.78 -4.15
CA ASN A 294 1.44 -1.93 -3.74
C ASN A 294 0.38 -2.30 -4.78
N PRO A 295 0.62 -3.29 -5.65
CA PRO A 295 -0.42 -3.87 -6.50
C PRO A 295 -1.65 -4.33 -5.72
N HIS A 296 -1.48 -4.74 -4.45
CA HIS A 296 -2.58 -5.15 -3.58
C HIS A 296 -3.47 -3.99 -3.09
N LYS A 297 -3.11 -2.73 -3.38
CA LYS A 297 -3.99 -1.58 -3.14
C LYS A 297 -4.86 -1.32 -4.37
N TRP A 298 -4.51 -0.35 -5.17
CA TRP A 298 -5.37 0.15 -6.24
C TRP A 298 -5.34 -0.68 -7.53
N LEU A 299 -4.37 -1.61 -7.66
CA LEU A 299 -4.31 -2.40 -8.90
C LEU A 299 -5.22 -3.62 -8.94
N GLY A 300 -5.60 -4.17 -7.78
CA GLY A 300 -6.56 -5.26 -7.73
C GLY A 300 -5.97 -6.66 -7.64
N THR A 301 -4.75 -6.83 -7.09
CA THR A 301 -4.17 -8.17 -6.87
C THR A 301 -4.63 -8.86 -5.59
N GLY A 302 -5.29 -8.13 -4.69
CA GLY A 302 -5.52 -8.61 -3.33
C GLY A 302 -4.24 -8.68 -2.48
N MET A 303 -4.39 -8.61 -1.17
CA MET A 303 -3.29 -8.66 -0.22
C MET A 303 -2.73 -10.09 -0.14
N GLU A 304 -1.42 -10.31 -0.07
CA GLU A 304 -0.34 -9.32 -0.04
C GLU A 304 0.48 -9.36 -1.34
N CYS A 305 0.83 -8.21 -1.87
CA CYS A 305 1.70 -8.07 -3.03
C CYS A 305 2.22 -6.64 -3.11
N SER A 306 3.52 -6.45 -2.96
CA SER A 306 4.20 -5.16 -3.02
C SER A 306 5.39 -5.26 -3.96
N ALA A 307 5.43 -4.44 -5.01
CA ALA A 307 6.55 -4.42 -5.94
C ALA A 307 7.61 -3.43 -5.43
N TYR A 308 8.78 -3.91 -5.15
CA TYR A 308 9.94 -3.14 -4.74
C TYR A 308 10.99 -3.16 -5.86
N TYR A 309 11.40 -1.99 -6.29
CA TYR A 309 12.40 -1.82 -7.34
C TYR A 309 13.63 -1.10 -6.81
N VAL A 310 14.80 -1.54 -7.28
CA VAL A 310 16.09 -0.92 -6.98
C VAL A 310 16.87 -0.70 -8.27
N ARG A 311 17.73 0.33 -8.27
CA ARG A 311 18.65 0.62 -9.37
C ARG A 311 19.97 -0.14 -9.29
N ASP A 312 20.36 -0.54 -8.09
CA ASP A 312 21.57 -1.33 -7.82
C ASP A 312 21.19 -2.65 -7.13
N PRO A 313 20.83 -3.68 -7.91
CA PRO A 313 20.49 -4.99 -7.35
C PRO A 313 21.69 -5.68 -6.68
N GLN A 314 22.93 -5.39 -7.11
CA GLN A 314 24.12 -5.99 -6.52
C GLN A 314 24.32 -5.49 -5.09
N HIS A 315 24.08 -4.18 -4.85
CA HIS A 315 24.12 -3.63 -3.50
C HIS A 315 23.02 -4.25 -2.62
N LEU A 316 21.79 -4.38 -3.13
CA LEU A 316 20.70 -5.03 -2.40
C LEU A 316 21.08 -6.45 -1.98
N VAL A 317 21.54 -7.28 -2.92
CA VAL A 317 21.96 -8.67 -2.66
C VAL A 317 23.11 -8.70 -1.65
N ARG A 318 24.13 -7.84 -1.81
CA ARG A 318 25.24 -7.75 -0.86
C ARG A 318 24.78 -7.44 0.57
N VAL A 319 23.75 -6.62 0.73
CA VAL A 319 23.22 -6.22 2.04
C VAL A 319 22.35 -7.32 2.65
N MET A 320 21.55 -8.00 1.85
CA MET A 320 20.50 -8.90 2.34
C MET A 320 20.94 -10.38 2.36
N SER A 321 21.96 -10.76 1.59
CA SER A 321 22.40 -12.15 1.52
C SER A 321 23.25 -12.55 2.73
N THR A 322 22.98 -13.76 3.25
CA THR A 322 23.84 -14.43 4.27
C THR A 322 24.57 -15.65 3.72
N ASN A 323 24.19 -16.12 2.52
CA ASN A 323 24.79 -17.19 1.71
C ASN A 323 25.34 -18.40 2.49
N PRO A 324 24.56 -19.08 3.36
CA PRO A 324 25.00 -20.26 4.07
C PRO A 324 25.21 -21.44 3.10
N SER A 325 26.12 -22.36 3.42
CA SER A 325 26.55 -23.44 2.52
C SER A 325 25.41 -24.34 2.03
N TYR A 326 24.38 -24.59 2.86
CA TYR A 326 23.23 -25.43 2.49
C TYR A 326 22.26 -24.79 1.49
N LEU A 327 22.41 -23.50 1.21
CA LEU A 327 21.59 -22.79 0.22
C LEU A 327 22.32 -22.60 -1.11
N ARG A 328 23.59 -22.96 -1.22
CA ARG A 328 24.35 -22.87 -2.47
C ARG A 328 23.85 -23.89 -3.48
N THR A 329 23.72 -23.45 -4.73
CA THR A 329 23.23 -24.27 -5.84
C THR A 329 24.21 -24.25 -7.00
N ALA A 330 24.07 -25.20 -7.94
CA ALA A 330 24.93 -25.29 -9.11
C ALA A 330 24.85 -24.07 -10.06
N HIS A 331 23.73 -23.32 -9.99
CA HIS A 331 23.48 -22.14 -10.84
C HIS A 331 23.70 -20.82 -10.13
N GLU A 332 24.49 -20.82 -9.05
CA GLU A 332 24.79 -19.59 -8.31
C GLU A 332 25.56 -18.60 -9.19
N GLY A 333 25.06 -17.35 -9.28
CA GLY A 333 25.61 -16.33 -10.16
C GLY A 333 25.03 -16.31 -11.59
N GLU A 334 24.36 -17.36 -12.03
CA GLU A 334 23.69 -17.44 -13.34
C GLU A 334 22.22 -17.01 -13.27
N VAL A 335 21.57 -17.21 -12.11
CA VAL A 335 20.15 -16.98 -11.87
C VAL A 335 19.92 -16.07 -10.66
N LYS A 336 18.74 -15.45 -10.60
CA LYS A 336 18.31 -14.74 -9.39
C LYS A 336 17.86 -15.72 -8.31
N ASN A 337 18.28 -15.47 -7.08
CA ASN A 337 17.79 -16.13 -5.90
C ASN A 337 17.09 -15.10 -5.01
N PHE A 338 15.77 -15.00 -5.12
CA PHE A 338 14.99 -13.94 -4.45
C PHE A 338 15.04 -13.99 -2.92
N ARG A 339 15.51 -15.09 -2.30
CA ARG A 339 15.84 -15.14 -0.86
C ARG A 339 16.83 -14.04 -0.45
N ASP A 340 17.70 -13.64 -1.39
CA ASP A 340 18.75 -12.63 -1.18
C ASP A 340 18.28 -11.20 -1.51
N TRP A 341 16.99 -11.01 -1.82
CA TRP A 341 16.39 -9.72 -2.19
C TRP A 341 15.48 -9.13 -1.11
N GLY A 342 15.45 -9.72 0.08
CA GLY A 342 14.60 -9.30 1.17
C GLY A 342 14.87 -10.08 2.46
N ILE A 343 13.96 -9.96 3.42
CA ILE A 343 14.12 -10.56 4.75
C ILE A 343 13.77 -12.05 4.74
N GLN A 344 12.74 -12.42 3.95
CA GLN A 344 12.16 -13.76 4.01
C GLN A 344 13.02 -14.77 3.24
N LEU A 345 13.38 -15.87 3.90
CA LEU A 345 13.99 -17.02 3.24
C LEU A 345 12.97 -17.74 2.35
N GLY A 346 11.85 -18.16 2.93
CA GLY A 346 10.75 -18.79 2.23
C GLY A 346 9.78 -17.75 1.67
N ARG A 347 9.41 -17.88 0.38
CA ARG A 347 8.56 -16.91 -0.31
C ARG A 347 7.38 -17.63 -0.98
N ARG A 348 6.19 -17.02 -0.90
CA ARG A 348 4.99 -17.48 -1.63
C ARG A 348 5.14 -17.19 -3.13
N PHE A 349 4.44 -17.95 -3.95
CA PHE A 349 4.36 -17.74 -5.40
C PHE A 349 3.41 -16.56 -5.74
N ARG A 350 3.72 -15.36 -5.23
CA ARG A 350 2.89 -14.15 -5.40
C ARG A 350 2.76 -13.69 -6.86
N ALA A 351 3.74 -14.02 -7.71
CA ALA A 351 3.69 -13.67 -9.12
C ALA A 351 2.50 -14.27 -9.87
N LEU A 352 1.97 -15.42 -9.44
CA LEU A 352 0.80 -16.04 -10.10
C LEU A 352 -0.42 -15.13 -10.08
N LYS A 353 -0.74 -14.48 -8.98
CA LYS A 353 -1.90 -13.56 -8.95
C LYS A 353 -1.72 -12.34 -9.86
N LEU A 354 -0.48 -11.84 -10.00
CA LEU A 354 -0.15 -10.80 -10.97
C LEU A 354 -0.30 -11.28 -12.40
N TRP A 355 0.21 -12.45 -12.69
CA TRP A 355 0.16 -13.06 -14.02
C TRP A 355 -1.30 -13.29 -14.46
N PHE A 356 -2.12 -13.89 -13.58
CA PHE A 356 -3.56 -14.09 -13.83
C PHE A 356 -4.27 -12.74 -14.08
N LEU A 357 -4.01 -11.75 -13.22
CA LEU A 357 -4.60 -10.42 -13.35
C LEU A 357 -4.23 -9.73 -14.66
N ILE A 358 -2.94 -9.75 -15.03
CA ILE A 358 -2.47 -9.09 -16.25
C ILE A 358 -3.05 -9.77 -17.49
N HIS A 359 -3.14 -11.10 -17.49
CA HIS A 359 -3.69 -11.84 -18.62
C HIS A 359 -5.20 -11.63 -18.77
N GLU A 360 -5.95 -11.62 -17.67
CA GLU A 360 -7.41 -11.47 -17.70
C GLU A 360 -7.83 -10.04 -18.06
N GLN A 361 -7.16 -9.02 -17.47
CA GLN A 361 -7.54 -7.62 -17.69
C GLN A 361 -6.83 -6.98 -18.89
N GLY A 362 -5.63 -7.41 -19.19
CA GLY A 362 -4.71 -6.67 -20.05
C GLY A 362 -4.36 -5.29 -19.52
N VAL A 363 -3.35 -4.67 -20.10
CA VAL A 363 -2.94 -3.30 -19.70
C VAL A 363 -4.07 -2.29 -19.87
N ARG A 364 -4.83 -2.40 -20.97
CA ARG A 364 -5.93 -1.47 -21.28
C ARG A 364 -7.08 -1.57 -20.27
N GLY A 365 -7.43 -2.78 -19.81
CA GLY A 365 -8.47 -2.98 -18.80
C GLY A 365 -8.05 -2.41 -17.44
N LEU A 366 -6.81 -2.65 -17.02
CA LEU A 366 -6.26 -2.07 -15.80
C LEU A 366 -6.24 -0.54 -15.85
N GLN A 367 -5.82 0.05 -16.96
CA GLN A 367 -5.83 1.50 -17.17
C GLN A 367 -7.26 2.07 -17.16
N ALA A 368 -8.21 1.41 -17.83
CA ALA A 368 -9.60 1.86 -17.90
C ALA A 368 -10.23 1.92 -16.50
N ARG A 369 -9.96 0.92 -15.66
CA ARG A 369 -10.46 0.90 -14.28
C ARG A 369 -9.88 2.04 -13.43
N ILE A 370 -8.59 2.33 -13.55
CA ILE A 370 -7.98 3.46 -12.84
C ILE A 370 -8.55 4.79 -13.33
N ARG A 371 -8.73 4.98 -14.65
CA ARG A 371 -9.34 6.19 -15.21
C ARG A 371 -10.75 6.41 -14.70
N ARG A 372 -11.57 5.35 -14.63
CA ARG A 372 -12.91 5.41 -14.05
C ARG A 372 -12.88 5.98 -12.63
N ASP A 373 -11.99 5.49 -11.78
CA ASP A 373 -11.87 5.95 -10.40
C ASP A 373 -11.39 7.42 -10.33
N LEU A 374 -10.48 7.83 -11.22
CA LEU A 374 -10.06 9.23 -11.36
C LEU A 374 -11.22 10.14 -11.81
N GLU A 375 -12.02 9.72 -12.78
CA GLU A 375 -13.21 10.44 -13.25
C GLU A 375 -14.25 10.61 -12.14
N HIS A 376 -14.46 9.58 -11.33
CA HIS A 376 -15.34 9.65 -10.16
C HIS A 376 -14.82 10.64 -9.11
N ALA A 377 -13.52 10.69 -8.87
CA ALA A 377 -12.91 11.66 -7.96
C ALA A 377 -13.04 13.09 -8.47
N GLN A 378 -12.85 13.33 -9.77
CA GLN A 378 -13.03 14.65 -10.37
C GLN A 378 -14.50 15.09 -10.32
N TRP A 379 -15.45 14.16 -10.49
CA TRP A 379 -16.87 14.47 -10.30
C TRP A 379 -17.16 14.91 -8.85
N LEU A 380 -16.72 14.14 -7.86
CA LEU A 380 -16.93 14.49 -6.46
C LEU A 380 -16.27 15.84 -6.11
N LYS A 381 -15.05 16.08 -6.62
CA LYS A 381 -14.38 17.37 -6.54
C LYS A 381 -15.26 18.50 -7.02
N ALA A 382 -15.87 18.35 -8.20
CA ALA A 382 -16.75 19.39 -8.77
C ALA A 382 -18.01 19.64 -7.92
N GLN A 383 -18.57 18.58 -7.30
CA GLN A 383 -19.70 18.73 -6.39
C GLN A 383 -19.34 19.51 -5.13
N VAL A 384 -18.17 19.21 -4.53
CA VAL A 384 -17.66 19.90 -3.35
C VAL A 384 -17.37 21.37 -3.69
N ASP A 385 -16.71 21.65 -4.82
CA ASP A 385 -16.39 23.01 -5.25
C ASP A 385 -17.63 23.87 -5.53
N ALA A 386 -18.75 23.25 -5.90
CA ALA A 386 -20.02 23.94 -6.13
C ALA A 386 -20.82 24.20 -4.84
N ALA A 387 -20.52 23.49 -3.76
CA ALA A 387 -21.23 23.60 -2.49
C ALA A 387 -20.62 24.72 -1.62
N LYS A 388 -21.44 25.73 -1.26
CA LYS A 388 -20.96 26.95 -0.56
C LYS A 388 -20.49 26.70 0.88
N ASP A 389 -20.98 25.66 1.50
CA ASP A 389 -20.74 25.26 2.89
C ASP A 389 -19.73 24.11 3.01
N TRP A 390 -19.08 23.74 1.91
CA TRP A 390 -18.04 22.72 1.89
C TRP A 390 -16.75 23.27 1.29
N GLU A 391 -15.62 22.72 1.75
CA GLU A 391 -14.31 22.99 1.16
C GLU A 391 -13.54 21.70 0.90
N ARG A 392 -12.69 21.73 -0.11
CA ARG A 392 -11.63 20.76 -0.27
C ARG A 392 -10.40 21.23 0.51
N VAL A 393 -9.85 20.36 1.32
CA VAL A 393 -8.67 20.68 2.15
C VAL A 393 -7.35 20.24 1.51
N ALA A 394 -7.40 19.63 0.32
CA ALA A 394 -6.23 19.21 -0.45
C ALA A 394 -6.54 19.17 -1.94
N PRO A 395 -5.52 19.28 -2.82
CA PRO A 395 -5.67 19.02 -4.25
C PRO A 395 -6.14 17.59 -4.54
N VAL A 396 -6.98 17.42 -5.55
CA VAL A 396 -7.42 16.09 -6.03
C VAL A 396 -6.58 15.70 -7.24
N GLN A 397 -5.41 15.13 -6.98
CA GLN A 397 -4.46 14.70 -8.01
C GLN A 397 -4.74 13.27 -8.48
N LEU A 398 -5.30 12.43 -7.61
CA LEU A 398 -5.69 11.05 -7.87
C LEU A 398 -7.13 10.80 -7.38
N GLN A 399 -7.42 9.61 -6.86
CA GLN A 399 -8.75 9.12 -6.55
C GLN A 399 -9.27 9.48 -5.14
N THR A 400 -8.53 10.24 -4.33
CA THR A 400 -8.95 10.62 -2.97
C THR A 400 -9.39 12.10 -2.94
N VAL A 401 -10.57 12.34 -2.38
CA VAL A 401 -11.12 13.68 -2.15
C VAL A 401 -11.20 13.92 -0.65
N CYS A 402 -10.52 14.96 -0.17
CA CYS A 402 -10.50 15.37 1.24
C CYS A 402 -11.40 16.57 1.41
N VAL A 403 -12.42 16.45 2.26
CA VAL A 403 -13.47 17.45 2.39
C VAL A 403 -13.68 17.87 3.84
N ARG A 404 -14.20 19.07 4.02
CA ARG A 404 -14.59 19.65 5.30
C ARG A 404 -15.87 20.47 5.12
N HIS A 405 -16.84 20.29 6.01
CA HIS A 405 -18.01 21.15 6.07
C HIS A 405 -17.72 22.36 6.94
N LEU A 406 -18.09 23.53 6.45
CA LEU A 406 -17.85 24.82 7.09
C LEU A 406 -19.05 25.21 7.98
N LEU A 407 -18.75 25.79 9.13
CA LEU A 407 -19.75 26.41 10.01
C LEU A 407 -19.36 27.89 10.21
N PRO A 408 -19.86 28.80 9.36
CA PRO A 408 -19.50 30.21 9.44
C PRO A 408 -19.74 30.80 10.85
N GLY A 409 -18.75 31.51 11.38
CA GLY A 409 -18.83 32.16 12.69
C GLY A 409 -18.69 31.21 13.89
N ARG A 410 -18.42 29.92 13.68
CA ARG A 410 -18.12 28.99 14.77
C ARG A 410 -16.62 28.89 15.05
N ASP A 411 -16.30 28.55 16.29
CA ASP A 411 -14.95 28.25 16.74
C ASP A 411 -14.37 27.04 15.96
N PRO A 412 -13.07 27.06 15.57
CA PRO A 412 -12.41 25.97 14.87
C PRO A 412 -12.57 24.59 15.52
N ALA A 413 -12.52 24.50 16.85
CA ALA A 413 -12.71 23.24 17.56
C ALA A 413 -14.16 22.72 17.41
N ALA A 414 -15.15 23.59 17.37
CA ALA A 414 -16.54 23.20 17.10
C ALA A 414 -16.71 22.68 15.68
N VAL A 415 -16.02 23.28 14.72
CA VAL A 415 -15.99 22.79 13.31
C VAL A 415 -15.34 21.41 13.22
N ASP A 416 -14.28 21.15 13.99
CA ASP A 416 -13.61 19.86 14.03
C ASP A 416 -14.51 18.76 14.62
N VAL A 417 -15.17 19.05 15.75
CA VAL A 417 -16.15 18.12 16.38
C VAL A 417 -17.29 17.82 15.41
N HIS A 418 -17.78 18.84 14.70
CA HIS A 418 -18.85 18.69 13.71
C HIS A 418 -18.44 17.76 12.56
N ASN A 419 -17.25 17.96 11.97
CA ASN A 419 -16.76 17.13 10.87
C ASN A 419 -16.47 15.70 11.29
N LEU A 420 -15.95 15.48 12.49
CA LEU A 420 -15.83 14.15 13.08
C LEU A 420 -17.22 13.50 13.23
N GLY A 421 -18.20 14.25 13.71
CA GLY A 421 -19.59 13.81 13.85
C GLY A 421 -20.23 13.42 12.51
N ILE A 422 -19.97 14.17 11.43
CA ILE A 422 -20.42 13.83 10.07
C ILE A 422 -19.88 12.45 9.67
N ALA A 423 -18.56 12.23 9.77
CA ALA A 423 -17.97 10.95 9.42
C ALA A 423 -18.54 9.80 10.25
N GLN A 424 -18.74 9.99 11.56
CA GLN A 424 -19.34 9.00 12.45
C GLN A 424 -20.78 8.67 12.07
N ARG A 425 -21.62 9.68 11.76
CA ARG A 425 -23.01 9.47 11.31
C ARG A 425 -23.08 8.72 9.99
N VAL A 426 -22.26 9.08 8.99
CA VAL A 426 -22.19 8.36 7.72
C VAL A 426 -21.79 6.90 7.94
N ASN A 427 -20.75 6.66 8.72
CA ASN A 427 -20.27 5.30 9.00
C ASN A 427 -21.30 4.46 9.78
N ALA A 428 -21.98 5.07 10.77
CA ALA A 428 -23.02 4.40 11.55
C ALA A 428 -24.28 4.09 10.74
N SER A 429 -24.59 4.89 9.73
CA SER A 429 -25.77 4.67 8.87
C SER A 429 -25.66 3.39 8.03
N GLY A 430 -24.43 2.93 7.76
CA GLY A 430 -24.17 1.78 6.88
C GLY A 430 -24.32 2.10 5.38
N VAL A 431 -24.63 3.34 5.02
CA VAL A 431 -24.77 3.79 3.62
C VAL A 431 -23.42 3.84 2.92
N ALA A 432 -22.38 4.28 3.64
CA ALA A 432 -21.01 4.31 3.15
C ALA A 432 -20.03 4.24 4.31
N TYR A 433 -18.77 3.99 4.02
CA TYR A 433 -17.67 4.14 4.97
C TYR A 433 -16.66 5.16 4.47
N VAL A 434 -16.37 6.17 5.31
CA VAL A 434 -15.38 7.23 5.05
C VAL A 434 -14.37 7.30 6.20
N THR A 435 -13.16 7.80 5.95
CA THR A 435 -12.13 7.91 7.00
C THR A 435 -12.05 9.33 7.54
N PRO A 436 -12.36 9.58 8.82
CA PRO A 436 -11.98 10.83 9.46
C PRO A 436 -10.46 10.90 9.63
N ALA A 437 -9.87 12.07 9.43
CA ALA A 437 -8.45 12.30 9.61
C ALA A 437 -8.15 13.74 10.06
N VAL A 438 -6.98 13.94 10.65
CA VAL A 438 -6.52 15.28 11.04
C VAL A 438 -5.41 15.73 10.08
N LEU A 439 -5.54 16.93 9.54
CA LEU A 439 -4.58 17.53 8.64
C LEU A 439 -4.22 18.93 9.16
N LYS A 440 -2.94 19.16 9.48
CA LYS A 440 -2.47 20.42 10.10
C LYS A 440 -3.31 20.87 11.30
N GLY A 441 -3.71 19.92 12.14
CA GLY A 441 -4.51 20.18 13.34
C GLY A 441 -6.01 20.33 13.10
N GLN A 442 -6.50 20.21 11.87
CA GLN A 442 -7.91 20.34 11.51
C GLN A 442 -8.53 19.00 11.13
N GLN A 443 -9.72 18.72 11.63
CA GLN A 443 -10.48 17.53 11.29
C GLN A 443 -11.02 17.60 9.86
N MET A 444 -10.79 16.55 9.08
CA MET A 444 -11.31 16.39 7.72
C MET A 444 -11.92 15.01 7.51
N ILE A 445 -12.60 14.83 6.39
CA ILE A 445 -13.19 13.57 5.95
C ILE A 445 -12.53 13.18 4.62
N ARG A 446 -11.99 11.97 4.56
CA ARG A 446 -11.40 11.40 3.35
C ARG A 446 -12.41 10.48 2.66
N VAL A 447 -12.61 10.69 1.37
CA VAL A 447 -13.35 9.81 0.47
C VAL A 447 -12.35 9.24 -0.53
N SER A 448 -11.95 7.98 -0.34
CA SER A 448 -11.00 7.27 -1.21
C SER A 448 -11.78 6.36 -2.16
N ILE A 449 -11.75 6.65 -3.46
CA ILE A 449 -12.51 5.96 -4.49
C ILE A 449 -11.61 4.90 -5.12
N GLY A 450 -12.07 3.63 -5.24
CA GLY A 450 -11.23 2.61 -5.85
C GLY A 450 -11.57 1.16 -5.47
N ALA A 451 -12.65 0.91 -4.72
CA ALA A 451 -13.17 -0.44 -4.61
C ALA A 451 -13.59 -0.93 -6.02
N VAL A 452 -13.31 -2.20 -6.34
CA VAL A 452 -13.43 -2.73 -7.71
C VAL A 452 -14.82 -2.50 -8.31
N ALA A 453 -15.87 -2.63 -7.51
CA ALA A 453 -17.27 -2.48 -7.91
C ALA A 453 -17.80 -1.04 -7.79
N THR A 454 -16.96 -0.07 -7.43
CA THR A 454 -17.42 1.32 -7.29
C THR A 454 -17.78 1.93 -8.65
N GLU A 455 -19.02 2.37 -8.76
CA GLU A 455 -19.56 3.12 -9.91
C GLU A 455 -19.97 4.53 -9.47
N ARG A 456 -20.28 5.40 -10.42
CA ARG A 456 -20.67 6.80 -10.18
C ARG A 456 -21.79 6.92 -9.14
N GLN A 457 -22.83 6.11 -9.22
CA GLN A 457 -23.94 6.12 -8.28
C GLN A 457 -23.52 5.95 -6.81
N HIS A 458 -22.47 5.15 -6.54
CA HIS A 458 -21.98 4.95 -5.17
C HIS A 458 -21.24 6.19 -4.63
N VAL A 459 -20.58 6.94 -5.52
CA VAL A 459 -19.96 8.22 -5.18
C VAL A 459 -21.02 9.32 -4.97
N GLU A 460 -22.09 9.29 -5.74
CA GLU A 460 -23.27 10.15 -5.52
C GLU A 460 -23.96 9.86 -4.17
N GLN A 461 -24.08 8.59 -3.82
CA GLN A 461 -24.64 8.17 -2.52
C GLN A 461 -23.80 8.65 -1.33
N VAL A 462 -22.45 8.51 -1.38
CA VAL A 462 -21.61 9.00 -0.29
C VAL A 462 -21.67 10.52 -0.18
N TRP A 463 -21.72 11.25 -1.29
CA TRP A 463 -21.87 12.70 -1.28
C TRP A 463 -23.21 13.13 -0.66
N ALA A 464 -24.31 12.52 -1.04
CA ALA A 464 -25.63 12.76 -0.45
C ALA A 464 -25.65 12.44 1.06
N ALA A 465 -25.02 11.33 1.47
CA ALA A 465 -24.92 10.95 2.89
C ALA A 465 -24.10 11.97 3.71
N LEU A 466 -23.00 12.50 3.16
CA LEU A 466 -22.21 13.56 3.79
C LEU A 466 -23.03 14.84 3.97
N GLN A 467 -23.76 15.28 2.91
CA GLN A 467 -24.62 16.45 2.99
C GLN A 467 -25.77 16.28 3.99
N GLN A 468 -26.39 15.11 4.02
CA GLN A 468 -27.46 14.82 4.99
C GLN A 468 -26.91 14.81 6.42
N ALA A 469 -25.77 14.17 6.65
CA ALA A 469 -25.12 14.10 7.94
C ALA A 469 -24.64 15.48 8.44
N ALA A 470 -24.33 16.41 7.56
CA ALA A 470 -23.94 17.78 7.93
C ALA A 470 -25.12 18.62 8.46
N ARG A 471 -26.36 18.27 8.10
CA ARG A 471 -27.59 18.97 8.53
C ARG A 471 -28.16 18.42 9.85
N ALA A 472 -27.72 17.24 10.26
CA ALA A 472 -28.13 16.59 11.52
C ALA A 472 -27.22 17.00 12.69
#